data_939e8444c7e83ee0ab27ef8143363943
#
_entry.id   939e8444c7e83ee0ab27ef8143363943
#
_cell.length_a   1.000
_cell.length_b   1.000
_cell.length_c   1.000
_cell.angle_alpha   90.00
_cell.angle_beta   90.00
_cell.angle_gamma   90.00
#
_symmetry.space_group_name_H-M   'P 1'
#
loop_
_entity.id
_entity.type
_entity.pdbx_description
1 polymer ?
#
loop_
_entity_poly.entity_id
_entity_poly.type
_entity_poly.pdbx_seq_one_letter_code
_entity_poly.pdbx_strand_id
1 'polypeptide(L)'
;MNPFWTSDAKLLFGIILLLVFAIVWLMRVRLYKLLIKSFIGPFIGTFFVALFLFLMQTIWKYLEDLVGKGLELSVIFEFIFYFAIHLIPMALPLAILLSSIMVFGNLAERYELVAIKSAGVSLLKAMRPMFLISFTLAVTAFFTANYLIPKANLSWGALLYDVTKKKPAMNIVDNVFFKDIDGYQIRVGKKHEDGQTIENILIYVDDKKNGGNNNILIAEKGKMAISEDQQYMTLNLINGKRYQELVDNPNYHTTMPHNTMAFESYNLTLDLSELAFNRTDKERFSEDQRMMNVEQLEIRIDSLTRYIHKKKNSLYRYMDPYFIVASDTLDIQDTGVVARFEYLLNYHSKSKQPLISSISDSKTRGILKSKFPKPLTKEEREKLTTKSSNGSLPTINEREQIIERALQTANNVKRISSNNLDDSSSQREQRARYLVEWHRKFTLAVSCILLFFIGAPLGAIIKKGGFGLPLVISLLLFILYYVVTIFGEKLAKQGVLPPVLGMWLALMVFFPLAIFLTYKASRDS
;
A
#
# COMPACT_ATOMS: atom_id res chain seq x y z
N MET A 1 -19.39 -0.12 21.58
CA MET A 1 -20.40 -0.77 20.72
C MET A 1 -19.67 -1.56 19.64
N ASN A 2 -19.96 -2.85 19.52
CA ASN A 2 -19.23 -3.76 18.63
C ASN A 2 -19.43 -3.41 17.14
N PRO A 3 -18.44 -2.86 16.44
CA PRO A 3 -18.58 -2.48 15.01
C PRO A 3 -18.42 -3.68 14.05
N PHE A 4 -18.54 -4.91 14.57
CA PHE A 4 -18.30 -6.12 13.79
C PHE A 4 -19.44 -6.46 12.82
N TRP A 5 -20.65 -5.97 13.07
CA TRP A 5 -21.85 -6.37 12.34
C TRP A 5 -22.61 -5.15 11.83
N THR A 6 -22.10 -4.56 10.75
CA THR A 6 -22.90 -3.65 9.90
C THR A 6 -24.09 -4.42 9.33
N SER A 7 -25.19 -3.76 8.96
CA SER A 7 -26.37 -4.38 8.33
C SER A 7 -25.97 -5.28 7.15
N ASP A 8 -25.00 -4.83 6.34
CA ASP A 8 -24.51 -5.54 5.16
C ASP A 8 -23.70 -6.80 5.51
N ALA A 9 -22.94 -6.77 6.60
CA ALA A 9 -22.23 -7.95 7.09
C ALA A 9 -23.21 -9.04 7.56
N LYS A 10 -24.31 -8.65 8.21
CA LYS A 10 -25.38 -9.58 8.62
C LYS A 10 -26.09 -10.16 7.40
N LEU A 11 -26.35 -9.35 6.38
CA LEU A 11 -27.00 -9.77 5.15
C LEU A 11 -26.11 -10.77 4.37
N LEU A 12 -24.81 -10.47 4.21
CA LEU A 12 -23.84 -11.38 3.59
C LEU A 12 -23.68 -12.68 4.35
N PHE A 13 -23.65 -12.62 5.68
CA PHE A 13 -23.63 -13.83 6.51
C PHE A 13 -24.90 -14.66 6.32
N GLY A 14 -26.08 -14.02 6.24
CA GLY A 14 -27.35 -14.68 5.92
C GLY A 14 -27.32 -15.35 4.53
N ILE A 15 -26.74 -14.70 3.53
CA ILE A 15 -26.56 -15.29 2.19
C ILE A 15 -25.65 -16.52 2.26
N ILE A 16 -24.53 -16.47 2.95
CA ILE A 16 -23.64 -17.62 3.15
C ILE A 16 -24.40 -18.78 3.80
N LEU A 17 -25.18 -18.49 4.86
CA LEU A 17 -25.99 -19.50 5.54
C LEU A 17 -27.03 -20.16 4.61
N LEU A 18 -27.73 -19.36 3.80
CA LEU A 18 -28.68 -19.87 2.79
C LEU A 18 -27.99 -20.74 1.73
N LEU A 19 -26.80 -20.35 1.28
CA LEU A 19 -26.01 -21.15 0.33
C LEU A 19 -25.55 -22.47 0.94
N VAL A 20 -25.12 -22.47 2.19
CA VAL A 20 -24.77 -23.69 2.93
C VAL A 20 -26.01 -24.61 3.06
N PHE A 21 -27.16 -24.04 3.39
CA PHE A 21 -28.42 -24.78 3.44
C PHE A 21 -28.79 -25.40 2.08
N ALA A 22 -28.63 -24.65 1.00
CA ALA A 22 -28.84 -25.14 -0.36
C ALA A 22 -27.90 -26.32 -0.71
N ILE A 23 -26.63 -26.26 -0.30
CA ILE A 23 -25.66 -27.35 -0.45
C ILE A 23 -26.14 -28.59 0.30
N VAL A 24 -26.55 -28.45 1.56
CA VAL A 24 -27.07 -29.55 2.39
C VAL A 24 -28.34 -30.16 1.77
N TRP A 25 -29.22 -29.31 1.23
CA TRP A 25 -30.42 -29.77 0.52
C TRP A 25 -30.08 -30.55 -0.75
N LEU A 26 -29.11 -30.10 -1.58
CA LEU A 26 -28.63 -30.80 -2.73
C LEU A 26 -28.01 -32.18 -2.38
N MET A 27 -27.45 -32.35 -1.18
CA MET A 27 -26.92 -33.65 -0.73
C MET A 27 -27.98 -34.76 -0.59
N ARG A 28 -29.27 -34.44 -0.70
CA ARG A 28 -30.33 -35.48 -0.80
C ARG A 28 -30.22 -36.34 -2.07
N VAL A 29 -29.66 -35.80 -3.17
CA VAL A 29 -29.40 -36.55 -4.40
C VAL A 29 -28.09 -37.32 -4.22
N ARG A 30 -28.14 -38.66 -4.38
CA ARG A 30 -26.97 -39.54 -4.14
C ARG A 30 -25.74 -39.13 -4.98
N LEU A 31 -25.94 -38.81 -6.26
CA LEU A 31 -24.87 -38.35 -7.15
C LEU A 31 -24.22 -37.05 -6.64
N TYR A 32 -25.03 -36.07 -6.24
CA TYR A 32 -24.51 -34.78 -5.76
C TYR A 32 -23.77 -34.92 -4.45
N LYS A 33 -24.26 -35.78 -3.55
CA LYS A 33 -23.58 -36.10 -2.29
C LYS A 33 -22.20 -36.72 -2.54
N LEU A 34 -22.06 -37.61 -3.51
CA LEU A 34 -20.77 -38.20 -3.90
C LEU A 34 -19.82 -37.12 -4.41
N LEU A 35 -20.27 -36.28 -5.35
CA LEU A 35 -19.47 -35.22 -5.95
C LEU A 35 -19.03 -34.19 -4.90
N ILE A 36 -19.92 -33.75 -3.99
CA ILE A 36 -19.61 -32.81 -2.91
C ILE A 36 -18.56 -33.41 -1.96
N LYS A 37 -18.74 -34.65 -1.52
CA LYS A 37 -17.75 -35.33 -0.65
C LYS A 37 -16.39 -35.46 -1.31
N SER A 38 -16.37 -35.80 -2.61
CA SER A 38 -15.13 -35.93 -3.40
C SER A 38 -14.39 -34.59 -3.55
N PHE A 39 -15.12 -33.44 -3.47
CA PHE A 39 -14.53 -32.10 -3.60
C PHE A 39 -14.01 -31.56 -2.27
N ILE A 40 -14.75 -31.72 -1.17
CA ILE A 40 -14.42 -31.07 0.12
C ILE A 40 -13.07 -31.55 0.65
N GLY A 41 -12.78 -32.86 0.59
CA GLY A 41 -11.50 -33.40 1.08
C GLY A 41 -10.27 -32.79 0.39
N PRO A 42 -10.15 -32.94 -0.94
CA PRO A 42 -9.08 -32.31 -1.70
C PRO A 42 -9.03 -30.79 -1.52
N PHE A 43 -10.19 -30.10 -1.49
CA PHE A 43 -10.23 -28.65 -1.29
C PHE A 43 -9.61 -28.22 0.04
N ILE A 44 -9.99 -28.83 1.15
CA ILE A 44 -9.43 -28.50 2.47
C ILE A 44 -7.91 -28.75 2.49
N GLY A 45 -7.47 -29.91 1.98
CA GLY A 45 -6.05 -30.23 1.92
C GLY A 45 -5.26 -29.23 1.07
N THR A 46 -5.73 -28.94 -0.13
CA THR A 46 -5.05 -28.00 -1.04
C THR A 46 -5.10 -26.55 -0.55
N PHE A 47 -6.17 -26.16 0.13
CA PHE A 47 -6.27 -24.85 0.76
C PHE A 47 -5.21 -24.63 1.84
N PHE A 48 -5.06 -25.59 2.75
CA PHE A 48 -4.03 -25.48 3.79
C PHE A 48 -2.61 -25.55 3.22
N VAL A 49 -2.38 -26.38 2.19
CA VAL A 49 -1.09 -26.41 1.49
C VAL A 49 -0.79 -25.07 0.83
N ALA A 50 -1.74 -24.48 0.10
CA ALA A 50 -1.58 -23.18 -0.53
C ALA A 50 -1.35 -22.07 0.51
N LEU A 51 -2.13 -22.05 1.59
CA LEU A 51 -1.99 -21.10 2.68
C LEU A 51 -0.61 -21.21 3.33
N PHE A 52 -0.15 -22.43 3.58
CA PHE A 52 1.16 -22.70 4.17
C PHE A 52 2.30 -22.20 3.26
N LEU A 53 2.23 -22.47 1.95
CA LEU A 53 3.24 -22.00 0.99
C LEU A 53 3.32 -20.47 0.96
N PHE A 54 2.18 -19.78 0.94
CA PHE A 54 2.15 -18.33 0.98
C PHE A 54 2.63 -17.76 2.31
N LEU A 55 2.30 -18.42 3.42
CA LEU A 55 2.81 -18.06 4.75
C LEU A 55 4.33 -18.21 4.81
N MET A 56 4.87 -19.34 4.36
CA MET A 56 6.32 -19.59 4.36
C MET A 56 7.07 -18.54 3.54
N GLN A 57 6.57 -18.20 2.34
CA GLN A 57 7.15 -17.13 1.52
C GLN A 57 7.22 -15.80 2.28
N THR A 58 6.21 -15.50 3.07
CA THR A 58 6.14 -14.24 3.82
C THR A 58 6.99 -14.25 5.07
N ILE A 59 6.96 -15.35 5.84
CA ILE A 59 7.81 -15.51 7.02
C ILE A 59 9.27 -15.36 6.62
N TRP A 60 9.68 -15.95 5.48
CA TRP A 60 11.04 -15.82 4.95
C TRP A 60 11.42 -14.35 4.69
N LYS A 61 10.48 -13.57 4.17
CA LYS A 61 10.69 -12.13 3.89
C LYS A 61 10.92 -11.30 5.16
N TYR A 62 10.25 -11.64 6.26
CA TYR A 62 10.32 -10.91 7.53
C TYR A 62 11.15 -11.62 8.61
N LEU A 63 11.91 -12.65 8.22
CA LEU A 63 12.67 -13.48 9.16
C LEU A 63 13.66 -12.65 9.97
N GLU A 64 14.39 -11.75 9.32
CA GLU A 64 15.37 -10.84 9.96
C GLU A 64 14.70 -9.89 10.96
N ASP A 65 13.46 -9.47 10.68
CA ASP A 65 12.70 -8.61 11.58
C ASP A 65 12.11 -9.36 12.77
N LEU A 66 11.85 -10.65 12.64
CA LEU A 66 11.22 -11.47 13.67
C LEU A 66 12.25 -12.15 14.58
N VAL A 67 13.41 -12.55 14.02
CA VAL A 67 14.46 -13.28 14.74
C VAL A 67 15.52 -12.31 15.26
N GLY A 68 16.03 -12.54 16.45
CA GLY A 68 17.13 -11.77 17.03
C GLY A 68 16.72 -10.48 17.77
N LYS A 69 15.44 -10.08 17.73
CA LYS A 69 14.95 -8.88 18.44
C LYS A 69 14.37 -9.17 19.83
N GLY A 70 14.47 -10.41 20.34
CA GLY A 70 13.92 -10.78 21.65
C GLY A 70 12.41 -10.54 21.76
N LEU A 71 11.65 -10.86 20.70
CA LEU A 71 10.20 -10.80 20.71
C LEU A 71 9.61 -11.99 21.45
N GLU A 72 8.54 -11.78 22.21
CA GLU A 72 7.77 -12.87 22.79
C GLU A 72 7.15 -13.75 21.70
N LEU A 73 7.10 -15.06 21.94
CA LEU A 73 6.45 -16.00 21.01
C LEU A 73 4.98 -15.65 20.76
N SER A 74 4.29 -15.09 21.75
CA SER A 74 2.91 -14.60 21.63
C SER A 74 2.75 -13.56 20.52
N VAL A 75 3.69 -12.60 20.41
CA VAL A 75 3.70 -11.55 19.40
C VAL A 75 3.97 -12.14 18.01
N ILE A 76 4.87 -13.12 17.91
CA ILE A 76 5.17 -13.80 16.64
C ILE A 76 3.95 -14.59 16.15
N PHE A 77 3.26 -15.31 17.04
CA PHE A 77 2.02 -16.01 16.68
C PHE A 77 0.91 -15.04 16.28
N GLU A 78 0.74 -13.92 16.99
CA GLU A 78 -0.22 -12.88 16.65
C GLU A 78 0.05 -12.30 15.26
N PHE A 79 1.32 -12.02 14.95
CA PHE A 79 1.76 -11.54 13.63
C PHE A 79 1.42 -12.53 12.51
N ILE A 80 1.78 -13.80 12.68
CA ILE A 80 1.49 -14.87 11.72
C ILE A 80 -0.02 -15.05 11.54
N PHE A 81 -0.80 -14.99 12.60
CA PHE A 81 -2.25 -15.14 12.56
C PHE A 81 -2.93 -14.05 11.76
N TYR A 82 -2.63 -12.77 12.02
CA TYR A 82 -3.20 -11.68 11.24
C TYR A 82 -2.77 -11.74 9.78
N PHE A 83 -1.53 -12.13 9.52
CA PHE A 83 -1.06 -12.27 8.16
C PHE A 83 -1.72 -13.45 7.43
N ALA A 84 -1.96 -14.57 8.11
CA ALA A 84 -2.68 -15.72 7.54
C ALA A 84 -4.07 -15.31 7.05
N ILE A 85 -4.78 -14.47 7.80
CA ILE A 85 -6.10 -13.95 7.39
C ILE A 85 -6.00 -13.16 6.07
N HIS A 86 -4.94 -12.36 5.90
CA HIS A 86 -4.70 -11.61 4.66
C HIS A 86 -4.52 -12.54 3.45
N LEU A 87 -3.95 -13.73 3.63
CA LEU A 87 -3.67 -14.68 2.56
C LEU A 87 -4.87 -15.55 2.16
N ILE A 88 -5.91 -15.65 2.98
CA ILE A 88 -7.08 -16.49 2.73
C ILE A 88 -7.68 -16.28 1.33
N PRO A 89 -8.00 -15.05 0.89
CA PRO A 89 -8.62 -14.85 -0.43
C PRO A 89 -7.69 -15.14 -1.61
N MET A 90 -6.38 -15.14 -1.38
CA MET A 90 -5.41 -15.53 -2.42
C MET A 90 -5.27 -17.05 -2.51
N ALA A 91 -5.35 -17.75 -1.38
CA ALA A 91 -5.29 -19.21 -1.33
C ALA A 91 -6.55 -19.87 -1.87
N LEU A 92 -7.73 -19.25 -1.71
CA LEU A 92 -9.01 -19.82 -2.15
C LEU A 92 -9.08 -20.12 -3.66
N PRO A 93 -8.74 -19.20 -4.58
CA PRO A 93 -8.79 -19.48 -6.02
C PRO A 93 -7.84 -20.61 -6.44
N LEU A 94 -6.64 -20.67 -5.87
CA LEU A 94 -5.68 -21.74 -6.12
C LEU A 94 -6.20 -23.10 -5.62
N ALA A 95 -6.74 -23.13 -4.42
CA ALA A 95 -7.31 -24.35 -3.84
C ALA A 95 -8.51 -24.87 -4.64
N ILE A 96 -9.38 -23.97 -5.11
CA ILE A 96 -10.52 -24.32 -5.97
C ILE A 96 -10.04 -24.87 -7.32
N LEU A 97 -9.06 -24.24 -7.95
CA LEU A 97 -8.48 -24.70 -9.21
C LEU A 97 -7.90 -26.10 -9.05
N LEU A 98 -7.01 -26.30 -8.07
CA LEU A 98 -6.35 -27.58 -7.85
C LEU A 98 -7.34 -28.69 -7.46
N SER A 99 -8.24 -28.42 -6.51
CA SER A 99 -9.24 -29.40 -6.11
C SER A 99 -10.19 -29.77 -7.24
N SER A 100 -10.57 -28.81 -8.09
CA SER A 100 -11.40 -29.07 -9.26
C SER A 100 -10.72 -29.98 -10.28
N ILE A 101 -9.44 -29.71 -10.61
CA ILE A 101 -8.64 -30.56 -11.51
C ILE A 101 -8.51 -31.96 -10.92
N MET A 102 -8.21 -32.09 -9.64
CA MET A 102 -8.05 -33.39 -8.98
C MET A 102 -9.34 -34.20 -9.01
N VAL A 103 -10.46 -33.60 -8.65
CA VAL A 103 -11.74 -34.33 -8.56
C VAL A 103 -12.21 -34.78 -9.92
N PHE A 104 -12.24 -33.88 -10.92
CA PHE A 104 -12.66 -34.28 -12.28
C PHE A 104 -11.63 -35.16 -12.95
N GLY A 105 -10.34 -35.01 -12.65
CA GLY A 105 -9.30 -35.94 -13.08
C GLY A 105 -9.49 -37.34 -12.51
N ASN A 106 -9.75 -37.48 -11.21
CA ASN A 106 -10.04 -38.77 -10.57
C ASN A 106 -11.31 -39.43 -11.12
N LEU A 107 -12.40 -38.64 -11.30
CA LEU A 107 -13.65 -39.15 -11.90
C LEU A 107 -13.44 -39.63 -13.33
N ALA A 108 -12.61 -38.96 -14.13
CA ALA A 108 -12.29 -39.33 -15.48
C ALA A 108 -11.38 -40.57 -15.54
N GLU A 109 -10.34 -40.63 -14.70
CA GLU A 109 -9.41 -41.77 -14.60
C GLU A 109 -10.11 -43.08 -14.21
N ARG A 110 -11.08 -43.01 -13.29
CA ARG A 110 -11.87 -44.17 -12.84
C ARG A 110 -13.06 -44.51 -13.75
N TYR A 111 -13.19 -43.83 -14.91
CA TYR A 111 -14.32 -43.95 -15.81
C TYR A 111 -15.69 -43.61 -15.20
N GLU A 112 -15.73 -43.05 -13.97
CA GLU A 112 -16.95 -42.63 -13.31
C GLU A 112 -17.62 -41.47 -14.08
N LEU A 113 -16.82 -40.56 -14.64
CA LEU A 113 -17.33 -39.45 -15.45
C LEU A 113 -17.99 -39.96 -16.74
N VAL A 114 -17.42 -41.00 -17.35
CA VAL A 114 -18.00 -41.67 -18.55
C VAL A 114 -19.32 -42.34 -18.18
N ALA A 115 -19.39 -43.05 -17.05
CA ALA A 115 -20.61 -43.67 -16.56
C ALA A 115 -21.73 -42.65 -16.29
N ILE A 116 -21.39 -41.51 -15.68
CA ILE A 116 -22.33 -40.39 -15.44
C ILE A 116 -22.88 -39.86 -16.77
N LYS A 117 -22.04 -39.68 -17.78
CA LYS A 117 -22.45 -39.22 -19.11
C LYS A 117 -23.29 -40.23 -19.85
N SER A 118 -22.94 -41.53 -19.80
CA SER A 118 -23.71 -42.62 -20.40
C SER A 118 -25.12 -42.70 -19.80
N ALA A 119 -25.29 -42.32 -18.54
CA ALA A 119 -26.58 -42.18 -17.88
C ALA A 119 -27.38 -40.93 -18.29
N GLY A 120 -26.92 -40.15 -19.30
CA GLY A 120 -27.60 -38.96 -19.82
C GLY A 120 -27.34 -37.66 -19.03
N VAL A 121 -26.38 -37.65 -18.09
CA VAL A 121 -26.02 -36.48 -17.33
C VAL A 121 -24.87 -35.75 -18.02
N SER A 122 -25.13 -34.55 -18.57
CA SER A 122 -24.08 -33.75 -19.21
C SER A 122 -23.03 -33.28 -18.19
N LEU A 123 -21.80 -33.01 -18.68
CA LEU A 123 -20.69 -32.49 -17.83
C LEU A 123 -21.12 -31.25 -17.02
N LEU A 124 -21.80 -30.32 -17.66
CA LEU A 124 -22.27 -29.09 -16.97
C LEU A 124 -23.29 -29.41 -15.85
N LYS A 125 -24.13 -30.43 -16.02
CA LYS A 125 -25.03 -30.88 -14.94
C LYS A 125 -24.24 -31.51 -13.79
N ALA A 126 -23.20 -32.31 -14.11
CA ALA A 126 -22.31 -32.90 -13.10
C ALA A 126 -21.51 -31.84 -12.33
N MET A 127 -21.12 -30.73 -12.98
CA MET A 127 -20.40 -29.60 -12.34
C MET A 127 -21.27 -28.77 -11.37
N ARG A 128 -22.60 -28.77 -11.51
CA ARG A 128 -23.50 -27.89 -10.71
C ARG A 128 -23.29 -27.94 -9.20
N PRO A 129 -23.21 -29.10 -8.54
CA PRO A 129 -23.05 -29.12 -7.06
C PRO A 129 -21.72 -28.55 -6.62
N MET A 130 -20.64 -28.78 -7.38
CA MET A 130 -19.32 -28.20 -7.08
C MET A 130 -19.24 -26.72 -7.41
N PHE A 131 -19.94 -26.27 -8.47
CA PHE A 131 -20.11 -24.85 -8.76
C PHE A 131 -20.78 -24.11 -7.60
N LEU A 132 -21.82 -24.69 -6.99
CA LEU A 132 -22.48 -24.08 -5.85
C LEU A 132 -21.52 -23.92 -4.64
N ILE A 133 -20.66 -24.92 -4.40
CA ILE A 133 -19.62 -24.81 -3.37
C ILE A 133 -18.64 -23.69 -3.74
N SER A 134 -18.13 -23.68 -4.97
CA SER A 134 -17.19 -22.66 -5.43
C SER A 134 -17.80 -21.26 -5.38
N PHE A 135 -19.09 -21.12 -5.67
CA PHE A 135 -19.83 -19.87 -5.53
C PHE A 135 -19.95 -19.44 -4.06
N THR A 136 -20.24 -20.38 -3.16
CA THR A 136 -20.27 -20.12 -1.71
C THR A 136 -18.90 -19.64 -1.21
N LEU A 137 -17.83 -20.28 -1.68
CA LEU A 137 -16.46 -19.88 -1.38
C LEU A 137 -16.12 -18.51 -1.97
N ALA A 138 -16.62 -18.17 -3.16
CA ALA A 138 -16.46 -16.83 -3.75
C ALA A 138 -17.15 -15.75 -2.90
N VAL A 139 -18.38 -16.00 -2.42
CA VAL A 139 -19.08 -15.07 -1.50
C VAL A 139 -18.30 -14.94 -0.17
N THR A 140 -17.79 -16.07 0.35
CA THR A 140 -16.95 -16.08 1.56
C THR A 140 -15.64 -15.30 1.33
N ALA A 141 -15.02 -15.43 0.16
CA ALA A 141 -13.83 -14.67 -0.20
C ALA A 141 -14.12 -13.16 -0.24
N PHE A 142 -15.25 -12.75 -0.81
CA PHE A 142 -15.69 -11.35 -0.79
C PHE A 142 -15.92 -10.84 0.64
N PHE A 143 -16.65 -11.61 1.45
CA PHE A 143 -16.88 -11.27 2.86
C PHE A 143 -15.57 -11.09 3.62
N THR A 144 -14.63 -12.04 3.45
CA THR A 144 -13.31 -11.99 4.07
C THR A 144 -12.53 -10.76 3.59
N ALA A 145 -12.52 -10.49 2.28
CA ALA A 145 -11.83 -9.36 1.69
C ALA A 145 -12.40 -8.00 2.13
N ASN A 146 -13.71 -7.93 2.40
CA ASN A 146 -14.37 -6.69 2.75
C ASN A 146 -14.37 -6.36 4.25
N TYR A 147 -14.46 -7.36 5.12
CA TYR A 147 -14.63 -7.14 6.55
C TYR A 147 -13.46 -7.66 7.39
N LEU A 148 -12.92 -8.83 7.05
CA LEU A 148 -11.90 -9.48 7.87
C LEU A 148 -10.50 -8.93 7.56
N ILE A 149 -10.16 -8.83 6.27
CA ILE A 149 -8.85 -8.34 5.83
C ILE A 149 -8.56 -6.91 6.29
N PRO A 150 -9.45 -5.90 6.17
CA PRO A 150 -9.18 -4.56 6.63
C PRO A 150 -8.75 -4.51 8.10
N LYS A 151 -9.44 -5.28 8.96
CA LYS A 151 -9.12 -5.36 10.39
C LYS A 151 -7.82 -6.12 10.66
N ALA A 152 -7.60 -7.23 9.94
CA ALA A 152 -6.36 -7.98 10.05
C ALA A 152 -5.15 -7.15 9.58
N ASN A 153 -5.29 -6.42 8.47
CA ASN A 153 -4.24 -5.53 7.96
C ASN A 153 -3.93 -4.40 8.95
N LEU A 154 -4.94 -3.83 9.61
CA LEU A 154 -4.75 -2.78 10.60
C LEU A 154 -3.92 -3.31 11.78
N SER A 155 -4.28 -4.49 12.31
CA SER A 155 -3.54 -5.11 13.40
C SER A 155 -2.14 -5.57 12.98
N TRP A 156 -2.03 -6.20 11.81
CA TRP A 156 -0.75 -6.64 11.25
C TRP A 156 0.17 -5.44 10.92
N GLY A 157 -0.37 -4.37 10.34
CA GLY A 157 0.41 -3.17 10.01
C GLY A 157 0.98 -2.48 11.24
N ALA A 158 0.19 -2.36 12.32
CA ALA A 158 0.66 -1.85 13.60
C ALA A 158 1.76 -2.73 14.19
N LEU A 159 1.53 -4.06 14.25
CA LEU A 159 2.54 -5.02 14.73
C LEU A 159 3.82 -4.99 13.90
N LEU A 160 3.71 -4.95 12.58
CA LEU A 160 4.88 -4.86 11.70
C LEU A 160 5.69 -3.59 11.97
N TYR A 161 5.01 -2.46 12.16
CA TYR A 161 5.66 -1.20 12.52
C TYR A 161 6.36 -1.33 13.87
N ASP A 162 5.70 -1.87 14.88
CA ASP A 162 6.26 -2.04 16.22
C ASP A 162 7.46 -2.99 16.20
N VAL A 163 7.36 -4.13 15.48
CA VAL A 163 8.45 -5.10 15.31
C VAL A 163 9.64 -4.51 14.56
N THR A 164 9.39 -3.74 13.49
CA THR A 164 10.47 -3.10 12.72
C THR A 164 11.12 -1.96 13.48
N LYS A 165 10.36 -1.27 14.33
CA LYS A 165 10.88 -0.19 15.19
C LYS A 165 11.63 -0.72 16.41
N LYS A 166 11.26 -1.92 16.90
CA LYS A 166 12.01 -2.55 17.98
C LYS A 166 13.43 -2.84 17.50
N LYS A 167 14.38 -2.14 18.07
CA LYS A 167 15.79 -2.35 17.83
C LYS A 167 16.36 -3.17 18.98
N PRO A 168 17.23 -4.16 18.70
CA PRO A 168 17.89 -4.86 19.77
C PRO A 168 18.82 -3.88 20.48
N ALA A 169 18.45 -3.46 21.69
CA ALA A 169 19.24 -2.58 22.54
C ALA A 169 20.66 -3.10 22.83
N MET A 170 20.92 -4.37 22.51
CA MET A 170 22.19 -5.04 22.76
C MET A 170 23.06 -5.28 21.52
N ASN A 171 22.66 -4.81 20.33
CA ASN A 171 23.42 -5.05 19.11
C ASN A 171 24.56 -4.02 18.91
N ILE A 172 25.30 -3.77 19.98
CA ILE A 172 26.54 -2.99 19.91
C ILE A 172 27.61 -3.90 19.29
N VAL A 173 28.02 -3.54 18.07
CA VAL A 173 29.04 -4.23 17.29
C VAL A 173 30.38 -3.56 17.57
N ASP A 174 31.46 -4.38 17.71
CA ASP A 174 32.80 -3.90 17.96
C ASP A 174 33.25 -2.88 16.90
N ASN A 175 33.81 -1.77 17.37
CA ASN A 175 34.34 -0.67 16.57
C ASN A 175 33.32 0.07 15.65
N VAL A 176 32.03 -0.15 15.81
CA VAL A 176 30.97 0.54 15.07
C VAL A 176 30.23 1.52 15.98
N PHE A 177 29.89 2.70 15.46
CA PHE A 177 29.07 3.64 16.21
C PHE A 177 27.61 3.19 16.25
N PHE A 178 27.11 2.93 17.43
CA PHE A 178 25.72 2.70 17.72
C PHE A 178 25.02 4.06 17.95
N LYS A 179 24.06 4.42 17.07
CA LYS A 179 23.38 5.73 17.03
C LYS A 179 21.87 5.64 17.29
N ASP A 180 21.40 4.51 17.75
CA ASP A 180 19.97 4.22 17.85
C ASP A 180 19.34 4.76 19.13
N ILE A 181 20.14 5.27 20.08
CA ILE A 181 19.68 5.92 21.29
C ILE A 181 19.69 7.44 21.03
N ASP A 182 18.54 8.08 21.22
CA ASP A 182 18.41 9.52 21.01
C ASP A 182 19.35 10.30 21.93
N GLY A 183 20.09 11.24 21.35
CA GLY A 183 21.09 12.04 22.07
C GLY A 183 22.42 11.36 22.37
N TYR A 184 22.64 10.09 21.94
CA TYR A 184 23.86 9.38 22.21
C TYR A 184 24.41 8.66 20.98
N GLN A 185 25.72 8.73 20.78
CA GLN A 185 26.46 7.92 19.80
C GLN A 185 27.54 7.14 20.53
N ILE A 186 27.37 5.83 20.64
CA ILE A 186 28.23 4.95 21.45
C ILE A 186 29.08 4.09 20.53
N ARG A 187 30.38 4.08 20.75
CA ARG A 187 31.32 3.16 20.11
C ARG A 187 32.04 2.35 21.18
N VAL A 188 32.06 1.05 21.01
CA VAL A 188 32.75 0.10 21.88
C VAL A 188 33.88 -0.52 21.07
N GLY A 189 35.10 -0.54 21.58
CA GLY A 189 36.24 -1.18 20.90
C GLY A 189 36.13 -2.70 20.91
N LYS A 190 35.76 -3.29 22.05
CA LYS A 190 35.57 -4.74 22.19
C LYS A 190 34.46 -5.04 23.19
N LYS A 191 33.57 -5.95 22.82
CA LYS A 191 32.53 -6.51 23.69
C LYS A 191 32.93 -7.95 24.04
N HIS A 192 32.89 -8.29 25.32
CA HIS A 192 33.23 -9.66 25.80
C HIS A 192 32.06 -10.62 25.58
N GLU A 193 32.34 -11.92 25.64
CA GLU A 193 31.35 -13.00 25.44
C GLU A 193 30.26 -13.03 26.51
N ASP A 194 30.50 -12.42 27.69
CA ASP A 194 29.49 -12.25 28.74
C ASP A 194 28.35 -11.29 28.34
N GLY A 195 28.52 -10.57 27.22
CA GLY A 195 27.57 -9.62 26.69
C GLY A 195 27.41 -8.34 27.53
N GLN A 196 28.08 -8.23 28.65
CA GLN A 196 27.97 -7.11 29.61
C GLN A 196 29.24 -6.27 29.72
N THR A 197 30.42 -6.90 29.64
CA THR A 197 31.70 -6.21 29.76
C THR A 197 32.15 -5.64 28.42
N ILE A 198 32.50 -4.35 28.43
CA ILE A 198 32.91 -3.60 27.23
C ILE A 198 34.22 -2.85 27.50
N GLU A 199 35.06 -2.71 26.49
CA GLU A 199 36.37 -2.04 26.55
C GLU A 199 36.51 -0.98 25.46
N ASN A 200 37.35 0.02 25.73
CA ASN A 200 37.62 1.14 24.82
C ASN A 200 36.33 1.88 24.37
N ILE A 201 35.66 2.50 25.32
CA ILE A 201 34.37 3.08 25.13
C ILE A 201 34.52 4.58 24.78
N LEU A 202 33.82 4.98 23.71
CA LEU A 202 33.70 6.38 23.29
C LEU A 202 32.22 6.72 23.12
N ILE A 203 31.74 7.71 23.87
CA ILE A 203 30.36 8.16 23.84
C ILE A 203 30.33 9.64 23.49
N TYR A 204 29.65 9.99 22.41
CA TYR A 204 29.24 11.36 22.12
C TYR A 204 27.84 11.57 22.68
N VAL A 205 27.68 12.66 23.41
CA VAL A 205 26.37 13.12 23.91
C VAL A 205 25.95 14.33 23.09
N ASP A 206 24.90 14.16 22.30
CA ASP A 206 24.35 15.21 21.44
C ASP A 206 23.42 16.11 22.25
N ASP A 207 23.85 17.34 22.52
CA ASP A 207 23.00 18.34 23.14
C ASP A 207 22.18 19.06 22.07
N LYS A 208 20.94 18.60 21.88
CA LYS A 208 19.98 19.15 20.89
C LYS A 208 19.77 20.66 20.99
N LYS A 209 20.09 21.29 22.14
CA LYS A 209 19.93 22.74 22.33
C LYS A 209 21.04 23.55 21.68
N ASN A 210 22.26 22.99 21.59
CA ASN A 210 23.45 23.72 21.19
C ASN A 210 24.12 23.23 19.90
N GLY A 211 23.47 22.27 19.19
CA GLY A 211 23.82 21.90 17.82
C GLY A 211 25.21 21.33 17.61
N GLY A 212 25.64 20.32 18.40
CA GLY A 212 26.91 19.67 18.14
C GLY A 212 27.31 18.62 19.19
N ASN A 213 28.33 17.84 18.86
CA ASN A 213 28.94 16.81 19.74
C ASN A 213 29.84 17.45 20.80
N ASN A 214 29.28 18.32 21.62
CA ASN A 214 30.02 19.17 22.56
C ASN A 214 30.41 18.43 23.86
N ASN A 215 30.03 17.17 24.00
CA ASN A 215 30.26 16.42 25.21
C ASN A 215 30.67 14.98 24.84
N ILE A 216 31.90 14.62 25.25
CA ILE A 216 32.55 13.36 24.90
C ILE A 216 32.93 12.63 26.18
N LEU A 217 32.57 11.35 26.28
CA LEU A 217 33.00 10.47 27.35
C LEU A 217 33.91 9.38 26.75
N ILE A 218 35.08 9.20 27.37
CA ILE A 218 36.02 8.14 27.02
C ILE A 218 36.27 7.33 28.27
N ALA A 219 36.18 6.00 28.17
CA ALA A 219 36.49 5.10 29.29
C ALA A 219 37.26 3.85 28.80
N GLU A 220 38.14 3.33 29.65
CA GLU A 220 38.91 2.14 29.35
C GLU A 220 38.05 0.89 29.39
N LYS A 221 37.21 0.79 30.41
CA LYS A 221 36.33 -0.35 30.65
C LYS A 221 34.92 0.11 31.07
N GLY A 222 33.93 -0.73 30.83
CA GLY A 222 32.61 -0.50 31.34
C GLY A 222 31.80 -1.78 31.48
N LYS A 223 30.77 -1.71 32.31
CA LYS A 223 29.81 -2.77 32.46
C LYS A 223 28.44 -2.27 32.05
N MET A 224 27.79 -2.99 31.16
CA MET A 224 26.47 -2.69 30.64
C MET A 224 25.44 -3.57 31.35
N ALA A 225 24.42 -2.97 31.93
CA ALA A 225 23.29 -3.65 32.54
C ALA A 225 21.99 -3.06 31.97
N ILE A 226 21.05 -3.94 31.60
CA ILE A 226 19.71 -3.54 31.14
C ILE A 226 18.73 -3.87 32.25
N SER A 227 17.80 -2.94 32.50
CA SER A 227 16.72 -3.14 33.48
C SER A 227 15.81 -4.30 33.06
N GLU A 228 15.15 -4.95 34.02
CA GLU A 228 14.26 -6.08 33.78
C GLU A 228 13.10 -5.71 32.83
N ASP A 229 12.62 -4.49 32.90
CA ASP A 229 11.58 -3.93 32.01
C ASP A 229 12.10 -3.50 30.63
N GLN A 230 13.41 -3.64 30.38
CA GLN A 230 14.10 -3.24 29.14
C GLN A 230 13.95 -1.74 28.78
N GLN A 231 13.52 -0.88 29.71
CA GLN A 231 13.31 0.56 29.45
C GLN A 231 14.59 1.39 29.67
N TYR A 232 15.53 0.90 30.49
CA TYR A 232 16.76 1.62 30.80
C TYR A 232 17.98 0.75 30.64
N MET A 233 19.05 1.35 30.13
CA MET A 233 20.39 0.76 30.11
C MET A 233 21.33 1.57 30.99
N THR A 234 21.94 0.93 31.96
CA THR A 234 22.96 1.55 32.81
C THR A 234 24.35 1.12 32.32
N LEU A 235 25.16 2.10 31.99
CA LEU A 235 26.57 1.94 31.68
C LEU A 235 27.41 2.39 32.87
N ASN A 236 28.04 1.47 33.54
CA ASN A 236 29.01 1.79 34.57
C ASN A 236 30.41 1.84 33.91
N LEU A 237 30.90 3.04 33.69
CA LEU A 237 32.19 3.32 33.03
C LEU A 237 33.27 3.43 34.08
N ILE A 238 34.41 2.80 33.82
CA ILE A 238 35.57 2.70 34.76
C ILE A 238 36.79 3.31 34.10
N ASN A 239 37.54 4.10 34.84
CA ASN A 239 38.76 4.79 34.43
C ASN A 239 38.54 5.59 33.13
N GLY A 240 37.97 6.80 33.27
CA GLY A 240 37.64 7.60 32.10
C GLY A 240 37.82 9.09 32.26
N LYS A 241 37.56 9.78 31.16
CA LYS A 241 37.56 11.25 31.07
C LYS A 241 36.32 11.71 30.34
N ARG A 242 35.76 12.81 30.84
CA ARG A 242 34.66 13.54 30.18
C ARG A 242 35.21 14.87 29.71
N TYR A 243 34.99 15.19 28.45
CA TYR A 243 35.31 16.46 27.83
C TYR A 243 33.99 17.16 27.48
N GLN A 244 33.80 18.38 27.96
CA GLN A 244 32.59 19.17 27.72
C GLN A 244 32.97 20.57 27.28
N GLU A 245 32.54 20.99 26.10
CA GLU A 245 32.66 22.35 25.63
C GLU A 245 31.56 23.22 26.25
N LEU A 246 31.93 24.38 26.76
CA LEU A 246 31.01 25.33 27.38
C LEU A 246 30.46 26.32 26.34
N VAL A 247 29.60 25.82 25.47
CA VAL A 247 29.03 26.56 24.32
C VAL A 247 28.17 27.73 24.76
N ASP A 248 27.56 27.65 25.94
CA ASP A 248 26.72 28.73 26.52
C ASP A 248 27.54 29.95 27.01
N ASN A 249 28.88 29.87 26.96
CA ASN A 249 29.72 30.97 27.37
C ASN A 249 29.70 32.10 26.31
N PRO A 250 29.43 33.37 26.69
CA PRO A 250 29.42 34.49 25.74
C PRO A 250 30.70 34.62 24.90
N ASN A 251 31.83 34.18 25.43
CA ASN A 251 33.14 34.23 24.77
C ASN A 251 33.52 32.92 24.08
N TYR A 252 32.58 32.01 23.84
CA TYR A 252 32.85 30.67 23.25
C TYR A 252 33.65 30.75 21.96
N HIS A 253 33.28 31.64 21.04
CA HIS A 253 33.94 31.77 19.72
C HIS A 253 35.38 32.30 19.77
N THR A 254 35.80 32.90 20.90
CA THR A 254 37.15 33.47 21.05
C THR A 254 38.05 32.62 21.93
N THR A 255 37.52 31.97 22.95
CA THR A 255 38.32 31.26 23.97
C THR A 255 38.09 29.74 23.96
N MET A 256 37.02 29.24 23.29
CA MET A 256 36.64 27.83 23.24
C MET A 256 36.78 27.13 24.62
N PRO A 257 36.14 27.66 25.66
CA PRO A 257 36.31 27.12 27.00
C PRO A 257 35.74 25.70 27.07
N HIS A 258 36.51 24.78 27.63
CA HIS A 258 36.12 23.39 27.82
C HIS A 258 36.39 22.94 29.25
N ASN A 259 35.60 22.00 29.71
CA ASN A 259 35.76 21.34 31.01
C ASN A 259 36.24 19.92 30.82
N THR A 260 37.24 19.52 31.60
CA THR A 260 37.73 18.12 31.57
C THR A 260 37.57 17.53 32.96
N MET A 261 36.85 16.44 33.07
CA MET A 261 36.64 15.71 34.31
C MET A 261 37.19 14.29 34.15
N ALA A 262 38.14 13.92 35.02
CA ALA A 262 38.59 12.54 35.16
C ALA A 262 37.73 11.82 36.22
N PHE A 263 37.38 10.59 36.01
CA PHE A 263 36.58 9.79 36.93
C PHE A 263 37.14 8.35 37.03
N GLU A 264 37.06 7.80 38.22
CA GLU A 264 37.34 6.37 38.47
C GLU A 264 36.12 5.50 38.11
N SER A 265 34.92 5.99 38.40
CA SER A 265 33.67 5.37 38.06
C SER A 265 32.64 6.44 37.68
N TYR A 266 31.87 6.19 36.59
CA TYR A 266 30.81 7.04 36.10
C TYR A 266 29.62 6.23 35.65
N ASN A 267 28.46 6.44 36.25
CA ASN A 267 27.22 5.77 35.90
C ASN A 267 26.42 6.62 34.93
N LEU A 268 26.20 6.11 33.73
CA LEU A 268 25.35 6.73 32.71
C LEU A 268 24.10 5.84 32.52
N THR A 269 22.94 6.42 32.77
CA THR A 269 21.66 5.74 32.48
C THR A 269 21.08 6.30 31.18
N LEU A 270 20.80 5.40 30.27
CA LEU A 270 20.24 5.70 28.94
C LEU A 270 18.79 5.23 28.92
N ASP A 271 17.93 6.08 28.40
CA ASP A 271 16.52 5.72 28.17
C ASP A 271 16.39 4.93 26.88
N LEU A 272 15.92 3.69 27.00
CA LEU A 272 15.66 2.78 25.91
C LEU A 272 14.16 2.66 25.59
N SER A 273 13.29 3.47 26.20
CA SER A 273 11.84 3.37 26.04
C SER A 273 11.40 3.48 24.58
N GLU A 274 12.13 4.26 23.76
CA GLU A 274 11.90 4.36 22.32
C GLU A 274 12.31 3.09 21.54
N LEU A 275 13.22 2.29 22.11
CA LEU A 275 13.69 1.02 21.50
C LEU A 275 12.91 -0.18 22.01
N ALA A 276 12.16 -0.02 23.10
CA ALA A 276 11.30 -1.05 23.65
C ALA A 276 10.11 -1.36 22.73
N PHE A 277 9.60 -2.59 22.81
CA PHE A 277 8.40 -2.96 22.09
C PHE A 277 7.19 -2.28 22.74
N ASN A 278 6.76 -1.16 22.17
CA ASN A 278 5.54 -0.46 22.54
C ASN A 278 4.48 -0.68 21.45
N ARG A 279 3.25 -0.99 21.85
CA ARG A 279 2.14 -1.15 20.91
C ARG A 279 1.68 0.23 20.44
N THR A 280 1.86 0.47 19.15
CA THR A 280 1.38 1.70 18.49
C THR A 280 -0.14 1.66 18.32
N ASP A 281 -0.78 2.81 18.49
CA ASP A 281 -2.21 2.93 18.25
C ASP A 281 -2.54 2.59 16.79
N LYS A 282 -3.42 1.63 16.63
CA LYS A 282 -3.87 1.10 15.32
C LYS A 282 -4.53 2.18 14.48
N GLU A 283 -5.17 3.17 15.08
CA GLU A 283 -5.87 4.25 14.37
C GLU A 283 -4.94 5.06 13.46
N ARG A 284 -3.66 5.14 13.79
CA ARG A 284 -2.64 5.78 12.96
C ARG A 284 -2.54 5.22 11.55
N PHE A 285 -2.89 3.95 11.36
CA PHE A 285 -2.80 3.25 10.08
C PHE A 285 -4.16 3.16 9.35
N SER A 286 -5.23 3.69 9.95
CA SER A 286 -6.60 3.57 9.44
C SER A 286 -6.84 4.25 8.08
N GLU A 287 -5.96 5.18 7.68
CA GLU A 287 -6.07 5.89 6.40
C GLU A 287 -5.49 5.13 5.20
N ASP A 288 -4.78 4.01 5.41
CA ASP A 288 -4.28 3.20 4.30
C ASP A 288 -5.45 2.49 3.59
N GLN A 289 -5.49 2.57 2.27
CA GLN A 289 -6.56 1.99 1.44
C GLN A 289 -6.78 0.48 1.65
N ARG A 290 -5.75 -0.26 2.09
CA ARG A 290 -5.82 -1.70 2.36
C ARG A 290 -6.55 -2.04 3.66
N MET A 291 -6.78 -1.03 4.51
CA MET A 291 -7.43 -1.16 5.82
C MET A 291 -8.89 -0.72 5.78
N MET A 292 -9.40 -0.38 4.59
CA MET A 292 -10.76 0.11 4.38
C MET A 292 -11.68 -0.96 3.78
N ASN A 293 -12.96 -0.91 4.16
CA ASN A 293 -14.02 -1.68 3.51
C ASN A 293 -14.52 -0.97 2.23
N VAL A 294 -15.44 -1.61 1.47
CA VAL A 294 -15.98 -1.05 0.22
C VAL A 294 -16.61 0.31 0.45
N GLU A 295 -17.44 0.47 1.47
CA GLU A 295 -18.14 1.72 1.80
C GLU A 295 -17.15 2.86 2.13
N GLN A 296 -16.14 2.58 2.97
CA GLN A 296 -15.10 3.55 3.31
C GLN A 296 -14.28 3.95 2.08
N LEU A 297 -13.98 2.99 1.20
CA LEU A 297 -13.29 3.25 -0.06
C LEU A 297 -14.11 4.14 -0.98
N GLU A 298 -15.43 3.92 -1.11
CA GLU A 298 -16.34 4.76 -1.91
C GLU A 298 -16.36 6.19 -1.41
N ILE A 299 -16.50 6.39 -0.10
CA ILE A 299 -16.49 7.73 0.52
C ILE A 299 -15.18 8.46 0.20
N ARG A 300 -14.03 7.76 0.30
CA ARG A 300 -12.72 8.35 -0.02
C ARG A 300 -12.55 8.64 -1.51
N ILE A 301 -12.98 7.72 -2.39
CA ILE A 301 -12.96 7.91 -3.85
C ILE A 301 -13.80 9.13 -4.25
N ASP A 302 -15.00 9.28 -3.69
CA ASP A 302 -15.87 10.41 -3.94
C ASP A 302 -15.28 11.73 -3.42
N SER A 303 -14.68 11.70 -2.24
CA SER A 303 -13.99 12.87 -1.67
C SER A 303 -12.85 13.33 -2.57
N LEU A 304 -11.98 12.41 -3.00
CA LEU A 304 -10.87 12.69 -3.91
C LEU A 304 -11.37 13.17 -5.28
N THR A 305 -12.44 12.57 -5.79
CA THR A 305 -13.04 12.97 -7.07
C THR A 305 -13.55 14.40 -6.99
N ARG A 306 -14.29 14.74 -5.94
CA ARG A 306 -14.77 16.12 -5.69
C ARG A 306 -13.62 17.10 -5.51
N TYR A 307 -12.56 16.70 -4.81
CA TYR A 307 -11.36 17.52 -4.64
C TYR A 307 -10.69 17.82 -5.99
N ILE A 308 -10.47 16.80 -6.82
CA ILE A 308 -9.86 16.93 -8.16
C ILE A 308 -10.70 17.86 -9.04
N HIS A 309 -12.02 17.69 -9.06
CA HIS A 309 -12.92 18.57 -9.82
C HIS A 309 -12.89 20.02 -9.32
N LYS A 310 -12.93 20.22 -8.00
CA LYS A 310 -12.84 21.56 -7.40
C LYS A 310 -11.54 22.24 -7.75
N LYS A 311 -10.42 21.49 -7.71
CA LYS A 311 -9.09 21.99 -8.06
C LYS A 311 -9.01 22.37 -9.54
N LYS A 312 -9.50 21.49 -10.43
CA LYS A 312 -9.61 21.76 -11.87
C LYS A 312 -10.41 23.04 -12.14
N ASN A 313 -11.58 23.17 -11.52
CA ASN A 313 -12.42 24.36 -11.69
C ASN A 313 -11.78 25.64 -11.12
N SER A 314 -11.05 25.54 -10.00
CA SER A 314 -10.34 26.70 -9.45
C SER A 314 -9.20 27.15 -10.35
N LEU A 315 -8.50 26.22 -11.00
CA LEU A 315 -7.47 26.53 -11.98
C LEU A 315 -8.06 27.23 -13.21
N TYR A 316 -9.17 26.74 -13.76
CA TYR A 316 -9.84 27.39 -14.87
C TYR A 316 -10.24 28.84 -14.52
N ARG A 317 -10.89 29.06 -13.37
CA ARG A 317 -11.28 30.41 -12.93
C ARG A 317 -10.07 31.34 -12.70
N TYR A 318 -8.95 30.79 -12.31
CA TYR A 318 -7.71 31.55 -12.12
C TYR A 318 -7.11 31.94 -13.47
N MET A 319 -7.12 31.03 -14.45
CA MET A 319 -6.50 31.25 -15.75
C MET A 319 -7.36 32.04 -16.73
N ASP A 320 -8.69 31.98 -16.57
CA ASP A 320 -9.68 32.65 -17.42
C ASP A 320 -9.35 34.14 -17.71
N PRO A 321 -9.02 35.00 -16.71
CA PRO A 321 -8.68 36.40 -16.96
C PRO A 321 -7.43 36.63 -17.83
N TYR A 322 -6.53 35.65 -17.91
CA TYR A 322 -5.28 35.76 -18.69
C TYR A 322 -5.45 35.31 -20.15
N PHE A 323 -6.50 34.56 -20.47
CA PHE A 323 -6.79 34.05 -21.80
C PHE A 323 -7.89 34.82 -22.55
N ILE A 324 -8.55 35.79 -21.92
CA ILE A 324 -9.63 36.60 -22.53
C ILE A 324 -9.14 37.38 -23.77
N VAL A 325 -7.82 37.65 -23.89
CA VAL A 325 -7.28 38.32 -25.08
C VAL A 325 -7.40 37.48 -26.39
N ALA A 326 -7.54 36.16 -26.25
CA ALA A 326 -7.72 35.26 -27.38
C ALA A 326 -9.20 35.02 -27.75
N SER A 327 -10.13 35.43 -26.89
CA SER A 327 -11.54 35.09 -27.03
C SER A 327 -12.38 36.14 -27.78
N ASP A 328 -11.87 37.35 -27.98
CA ASP A 328 -12.57 38.36 -28.81
C ASP A 328 -12.66 38.00 -30.30
N THR A 329 -12.00 36.91 -30.72
CA THR A 329 -12.06 36.36 -32.07
C THR A 329 -12.53 34.90 -32.15
N LEU A 330 -12.87 34.26 -31.02
CA LEU A 330 -13.31 32.86 -30.99
C LEU A 330 -14.59 32.74 -30.16
N ASP A 331 -15.65 32.37 -30.85
CA ASP A 331 -16.96 32.06 -30.24
C ASP A 331 -16.82 30.93 -29.20
N ILE A 332 -17.02 31.25 -27.90
CA ILE A 332 -16.74 30.37 -26.76
C ILE A 332 -17.70 29.16 -26.67
N GLN A 333 -18.61 29.00 -27.62
CA GLN A 333 -19.43 27.79 -27.73
C GLN A 333 -18.71 26.60 -28.37
N ASP A 334 -17.46 26.78 -28.84
CA ASP A 334 -16.74 25.70 -29.45
C ASP A 334 -16.06 24.80 -28.40
N THR A 335 -16.63 23.60 -28.21
CA THR A 335 -16.10 22.49 -27.39
C THR A 335 -14.64 22.16 -27.70
N GLY A 336 -14.08 22.67 -28.80
CA GLY A 336 -12.69 22.49 -29.22
C GLY A 336 -11.67 23.18 -28.33
N VAL A 337 -12.00 24.30 -27.64
CA VAL A 337 -11.05 25.02 -26.77
C VAL A 337 -10.85 24.24 -25.47
N VAL A 338 -11.90 23.67 -24.91
CA VAL A 338 -11.83 22.81 -23.71
C VAL A 338 -11.08 21.52 -24.04
N ALA A 339 -11.33 20.90 -25.19
CA ALA A 339 -10.62 19.72 -25.67
C ALA A 339 -9.14 19.99 -25.94
N ARG A 340 -8.79 21.17 -26.47
CA ARG A 340 -7.41 21.58 -26.71
C ARG A 340 -6.64 21.85 -25.42
N PHE A 341 -7.31 22.40 -24.43
CA PHE A 341 -6.74 22.61 -23.10
C PHE A 341 -6.58 21.28 -22.34
N GLU A 342 -7.54 20.37 -22.45
CA GLU A 342 -7.39 18.97 -21.96
C GLU A 342 -6.27 18.21 -22.68
N TYR A 343 -6.10 18.41 -23.97
CA TYR A 343 -5.00 17.85 -24.74
C TYR A 343 -3.64 18.36 -24.24
N LEU A 344 -3.50 19.67 -24.00
CA LEU A 344 -2.28 20.27 -23.46
C LEU A 344 -1.99 19.82 -22.02
N LEU A 345 -3.02 19.70 -21.19
CA LEU A 345 -2.90 19.15 -19.83
C LEU A 345 -2.48 17.67 -19.85
N ASN A 346 -3.03 16.89 -20.77
CA ASN A 346 -2.68 15.48 -20.94
C ASN A 346 -1.31 15.28 -21.61
N TYR A 347 -0.89 16.18 -22.52
CA TYR A 347 0.42 16.14 -23.16
C TYR A 347 1.54 16.43 -22.15
N HIS A 348 1.37 17.40 -21.24
CA HIS A 348 2.34 17.66 -20.17
C HIS A 348 2.35 16.60 -19.08
N SER A 349 1.24 15.89 -18.83
CA SER A 349 1.23 14.78 -17.88
C SER A 349 2.02 13.55 -18.36
N LYS A 350 2.27 13.44 -19.66
CA LYS A 350 3.08 12.36 -20.27
C LYS A 350 4.58 12.67 -20.35
N SER A 351 4.98 13.93 -20.26
CA SER A 351 6.40 14.29 -20.21
C SER A 351 6.89 14.17 -18.75
N LYS A 352 7.79 13.20 -18.50
CA LYS A 352 8.41 12.91 -17.21
C LYS A 352 9.29 14.06 -16.69
N GLN A 353 8.71 15.17 -16.25
CA GLN A 353 9.40 16.15 -15.42
C GLN A 353 8.64 16.35 -14.12
N PRO A 354 9.32 16.35 -12.95
CA PRO A 354 8.65 16.40 -11.64
C PRO A 354 8.03 17.78 -11.43
N LEU A 355 6.79 17.74 -11.05
CA LEU A 355 5.99 18.92 -10.75
C LEU A 355 5.56 18.85 -9.28
N ILE A 356 5.76 19.88 -8.48
CA ILE A 356 5.72 19.95 -7.02
C ILE A 356 4.32 20.27 -6.46
N SER A 357 3.96 19.65 -5.35
CA SER A 357 2.62 19.53 -4.76
C SER A 357 2.13 20.69 -3.87
N SER A 358 0.83 20.80 -3.78
CA SER A 358 -0.12 21.14 -2.70
C SER A 358 -0.28 22.59 -2.20
N ILE A 359 -1.51 23.10 -2.29
CA ILE A 359 -2.10 24.02 -1.31
C ILE A 359 -3.59 23.71 -1.14
N SER A 360 -3.96 23.23 0.04
CA SER A 360 -5.32 23.14 0.54
C SER A 360 -5.41 24.08 1.75
N ASP A 361 -6.18 25.16 1.70
CA ASP A 361 -6.98 25.67 2.80
C ASP A 361 -7.61 27.05 2.51
N SER A 362 -8.73 27.36 3.14
CA SER A 362 -9.46 28.63 2.99
C SER A 362 -8.66 29.87 3.46
N LYS A 363 -7.72 29.70 4.39
CA LYS A 363 -6.76 30.73 4.81
C LYS A 363 -5.79 31.14 3.68
N THR A 364 -5.42 30.20 2.84
CA THR A 364 -4.52 30.43 1.70
C THR A 364 -5.17 31.24 0.59
N ARG A 365 -6.53 31.24 0.48
CA ARG A 365 -7.26 32.12 -0.45
C ARG A 365 -7.06 33.60 -0.16
N GLY A 366 -6.95 33.98 1.11
CA GLY A 366 -6.71 35.38 1.51
C GLY A 366 -5.30 35.84 1.14
N ILE A 367 -4.32 34.95 1.36
CA ILE A 367 -2.89 35.23 1.09
C ILE A 367 -2.60 35.23 -0.42
N LEU A 368 -3.24 34.33 -1.19
CA LEU A 368 -3.14 34.30 -2.65
C LEU A 368 -3.70 35.58 -3.29
N LYS A 369 -4.88 36.06 -2.84
CA LYS A 369 -5.46 37.32 -3.35
C LYS A 369 -4.59 38.54 -3.10
N SER A 370 -3.76 38.56 -2.05
CA SER A 370 -2.89 39.70 -1.71
C SER A 370 -1.51 39.68 -2.39
N LYS A 371 -1.06 38.52 -2.89
CA LYS A 371 0.27 38.36 -3.52
C LYS A 371 0.28 38.36 -5.05
N PHE A 372 -0.90 38.34 -5.70
CA PHE A 372 -0.96 38.38 -7.15
C PHE A 372 -1.32 39.78 -7.64
N PRO A 373 -0.59 40.35 -8.63
CA PRO A 373 -1.05 41.54 -9.31
C PRO A 373 -2.44 41.26 -9.91
N LYS A 374 -3.38 42.16 -9.66
CA LYS A 374 -4.69 42.08 -10.29
C LYS A 374 -4.50 42.01 -11.82
N PRO A 375 -5.29 41.16 -12.53
CA PRO A 375 -5.29 41.20 -13.98
C PRO A 375 -5.64 42.63 -14.43
N LEU A 376 -4.93 43.10 -15.43
CA LEU A 376 -5.14 44.44 -16.01
C LEU A 376 -6.63 44.61 -16.38
N THR A 377 -7.23 45.69 -15.91
CA THR A 377 -8.62 46.05 -16.29
C THR A 377 -8.72 46.35 -17.79
N LYS A 378 -9.95 46.29 -18.36
CA LYS A 378 -10.15 46.67 -19.79
C LYS A 378 -9.56 48.04 -20.11
N GLU A 379 -9.76 49.01 -19.23
CA GLU A 379 -9.22 50.36 -19.38
C GLU A 379 -7.69 50.43 -19.34
N GLU A 380 -7.04 49.63 -18.51
CA GLU A 380 -5.57 49.54 -18.45
C GLU A 380 -5.01 48.87 -19.71
N ARG A 381 -5.75 47.93 -20.30
CA ARG A 381 -5.40 47.29 -21.59
C ARG A 381 -5.56 48.24 -22.76
N GLU A 382 -6.65 49.00 -22.82
CA GLU A 382 -6.85 50.03 -23.82
C GLU A 382 -5.79 51.13 -23.77
N LYS A 383 -5.38 51.52 -22.57
CA LYS A 383 -4.25 52.46 -22.39
C LYS A 383 -2.90 51.92 -22.86
N LEU A 384 -2.72 50.59 -22.87
CA LEU A 384 -1.52 49.93 -23.38
C LEU A 384 -1.55 49.75 -24.90
N THR A 385 -2.74 49.66 -25.50
CA THR A 385 -2.91 49.45 -26.95
C THR A 385 -3.18 50.74 -27.74
N THR A 386 -3.78 51.74 -27.09
CA THR A 386 -3.95 53.08 -27.70
C THR A 386 -2.73 53.93 -27.46
N LYS A 387 -2.22 54.55 -28.54
CA LYS A 387 -1.27 55.64 -28.43
C LYS A 387 -1.76 56.60 -27.32
N SER A 388 -0.90 56.90 -26.37
CA SER A 388 -1.16 57.96 -25.39
C SER A 388 -1.78 59.14 -26.10
N SER A 389 -2.81 59.76 -25.55
CA SER A 389 -3.51 60.91 -26.12
C SER A 389 -2.56 62.12 -26.42
N ASN A 390 -1.32 62.06 -25.95
CA ASN A 390 -0.25 63.05 -26.21
C ASN A 390 0.78 62.59 -27.27
N GLY A 391 0.56 61.51 -28.00
CA GLY A 391 1.45 61.08 -29.10
C GLY A 391 2.85 60.63 -28.69
N SER A 392 3.23 60.60 -27.42
CA SER A 392 4.52 60.15 -26.96
C SER A 392 4.52 58.63 -26.72
N LEU A 393 5.48 57.93 -27.30
CA LEU A 393 5.76 56.53 -26.97
C LEU A 393 6.20 56.43 -25.51
N PRO A 394 5.80 55.36 -24.75
CA PRO A 394 6.27 55.16 -23.38
C PRO A 394 7.81 55.20 -23.35
N THR A 395 8.38 55.82 -22.31
CA THR A 395 9.83 55.92 -22.15
C THR A 395 10.45 54.53 -21.98
N ILE A 396 11.74 54.41 -22.30
CA ILE A 396 12.45 53.11 -22.20
C ILE A 396 12.27 52.47 -20.82
N ASN A 397 12.34 53.25 -19.75
CA ASN A 397 12.13 52.77 -18.37
C ASN A 397 10.70 52.25 -18.13
N GLU A 398 9.68 52.89 -18.71
CA GLU A 398 8.28 52.40 -18.58
C GLU A 398 8.08 51.11 -19.37
N ARG A 399 8.71 50.95 -20.49
CA ARG A 399 8.68 49.69 -21.28
C ARG A 399 9.35 48.56 -20.52
N GLU A 400 10.52 48.80 -19.91
CA GLU A 400 11.21 47.78 -19.09
C GLU A 400 10.36 47.38 -17.92
N GLN A 401 9.72 48.29 -17.18
CA GLN A 401 8.83 47.98 -16.08
C GLN A 401 7.60 47.16 -16.55
N ILE A 402 7.02 47.46 -17.71
CA ILE A 402 5.90 46.72 -18.26
C ILE A 402 6.33 45.30 -18.63
N ILE A 403 7.50 45.14 -19.27
CA ILE A 403 8.06 43.83 -19.65
C ILE A 403 8.37 43.03 -18.38
N GLU A 404 8.97 43.62 -17.39
CA GLU A 404 9.31 42.95 -16.13
C GLU A 404 8.07 42.48 -15.35
N ARG A 405 7.01 43.31 -15.29
CA ARG A 405 5.71 42.91 -14.70
C ARG A 405 5.04 41.79 -15.50
N ALA A 406 5.08 41.85 -16.83
CA ALA A 406 4.54 40.81 -17.69
C ALA A 406 5.29 39.47 -17.49
N LEU A 407 6.63 39.53 -17.41
CA LEU A 407 7.47 38.35 -17.14
C LEU A 407 7.20 37.76 -15.76
N GLN A 408 7.10 38.58 -14.71
CA GLN A 408 6.75 38.14 -13.38
C GLN A 408 5.36 37.47 -13.35
N THR A 409 4.38 38.06 -14.04
CA THR A 409 3.03 37.51 -14.13
C THR A 409 3.04 36.17 -14.88
N ALA A 410 3.73 36.06 -16.01
CA ALA A 410 3.88 34.82 -16.77
C ALA A 410 4.57 33.72 -15.93
N ASN A 411 5.63 34.06 -15.20
CA ASN A 411 6.31 33.13 -14.31
C ASN A 411 5.42 32.68 -13.13
N ASN A 412 4.61 33.57 -12.59
CA ASN A 412 3.65 33.22 -11.54
C ASN A 412 2.53 32.29 -12.06
N VAL A 413 1.98 32.58 -13.24
CA VAL A 413 0.99 31.70 -13.90
C VAL A 413 1.58 30.33 -14.17
N LYS A 414 2.81 30.28 -14.72
CA LYS A 414 3.54 29.04 -14.96
C LYS A 414 3.71 28.22 -13.66
N ARG A 415 4.16 28.86 -12.57
CA ARG A 415 4.38 28.21 -11.28
C ARG A 415 3.09 27.68 -10.68
N ILE A 416 2.00 28.44 -10.73
CA ILE A 416 0.69 28.02 -10.21
C ILE A 416 0.12 26.89 -11.03
N SER A 417 0.22 26.99 -12.36
CA SER A 417 -0.21 25.92 -13.26
C SER A 417 0.57 24.63 -12.98
N SER A 418 1.89 24.72 -12.88
CA SER A 418 2.72 23.56 -12.57
C SER A 418 2.35 22.93 -11.22
N ASN A 419 2.29 23.70 -10.14
CA ASN A 419 1.93 23.19 -8.80
C ASN A 419 0.54 22.55 -8.77
N ASN A 420 -0.44 23.10 -9.49
CA ASN A 420 -1.78 22.52 -9.58
C ASN A 420 -1.83 21.23 -10.39
N LEU A 421 -1.01 21.13 -11.45
CA LEU A 421 -0.90 19.90 -12.25
C LEU A 421 -0.30 18.75 -11.43
N ASP A 422 0.73 19.03 -10.62
CA ASP A 422 1.39 18.03 -9.78
C ASP A 422 0.49 17.53 -8.67
N ASP A 423 -0.14 18.47 -7.96
CA ASP A 423 -1.10 18.10 -6.93
C ASP A 423 -2.25 17.28 -7.53
N SER A 424 -2.77 17.70 -8.69
CA SER A 424 -3.82 16.95 -9.39
C SER A 424 -3.36 15.55 -9.84
N SER A 425 -2.11 15.40 -10.31
CA SER A 425 -1.56 14.10 -10.71
C SER A 425 -1.36 13.17 -9.51
N SER A 426 -0.84 13.68 -8.41
CA SER A 426 -0.69 12.95 -7.15
C SER A 426 -2.04 12.48 -6.60
N GLN A 427 -3.05 13.35 -6.61
CA GLN A 427 -4.40 13.01 -6.16
C GLN A 427 -5.11 11.99 -7.09
N ARG A 428 -4.86 12.06 -8.41
CA ARG A 428 -5.35 11.04 -9.36
C ARG A 428 -4.69 9.68 -9.11
N GLU A 429 -3.40 9.66 -8.86
CA GLU A 429 -2.69 8.43 -8.51
C GLU A 429 -3.21 7.84 -7.19
N GLN A 430 -3.39 8.68 -6.18
CA GLN A 430 -3.98 8.26 -4.92
C GLN A 430 -5.39 7.70 -5.13
N ARG A 431 -6.26 8.39 -5.88
CA ARG A 431 -7.59 7.89 -6.24
C ARG A 431 -7.53 6.55 -6.99
N ALA A 432 -6.56 6.38 -7.91
CA ALA A 432 -6.38 5.12 -8.62
C ALA A 432 -6.03 3.98 -7.66
N ARG A 433 -5.21 4.22 -6.64
CA ARG A 433 -4.89 3.24 -5.58
C ARG A 433 -6.14 2.81 -4.79
N TYR A 434 -7.02 3.75 -4.42
CA TYR A 434 -8.30 3.42 -3.76
C TYR A 434 -9.23 2.62 -4.68
N LEU A 435 -9.34 2.98 -5.95
CA LEU A 435 -10.13 2.23 -6.94
C LEU A 435 -9.57 0.81 -7.16
N VAL A 436 -8.25 0.65 -7.20
CA VAL A 436 -7.61 -0.68 -7.29
C VAL A 436 -8.01 -1.56 -6.11
N GLU A 437 -7.97 -1.05 -4.88
CA GLU A 437 -8.38 -1.81 -3.69
C GLU A 437 -9.89 -2.11 -3.69
N TRP A 438 -10.71 -1.19 -4.17
CA TRP A 438 -12.15 -1.42 -4.33
C TRP A 438 -12.43 -2.57 -5.30
N HIS A 439 -11.85 -2.53 -6.51
CA HIS A 439 -12.02 -3.60 -7.50
C HIS A 439 -11.41 -4.93 -7.05
N ARG A 440 -10.31 -4.91 -6.29
CA ARG A 440 -9.65 -6.13 -5.78
C ARG A 440 -10.61 -7.02 -4.99
N LYS A 441 -11.48 -6.44 -4.18
CA LYS A 441 -12.44 -7.20 -3.38
C LYS A 441 -13.39 -8.03 -4.24
N PHE A 442 -13.81 -7.49 -5.38
CA PHE A 442 -14.68 -8.17 -6.33
C PHE A 442 -13.92 -9.17 -7.21
N THR A 443 -12.76 -8.76 -7.73
CA THR A 443 -11.98 -9.63 -8.63
C THR A 443 -11.50 -10.90 -7.95
N LEU A 444 -11.16 -10.85 -6.65
CA LEU A 444 -10.80 -12.04 -5.87
C LEU A 444 -11.97 -13.03 -5.75
N ALA A 445 -13.18 -12.55 -5.54
CA ALA A 445 -14.36 -13.41 -5.48
C ALA A 445 -14.68 -14.02 -6.84
N VAL A 446 -14.66 -13.21 -7.91
CA VAL A 446 -14.95 -13.69 -9.28
C VAL A 446 -13.88 -14.67 -9.76
N SER A 447 -12.61 -14.51 -9.33
CA SER A 447 -11.54 -15.44 -9.67
C SER A 447 -11.79 -16.86 -9.17
N CYS A 448 -12.43 -17.04 -8.02
CA CYS A 448 -12.83 -18.35 -7.51
C CYS A 448 -13.75 -19.09 -8.49
N ILE A 449 -14.71 -18.36 -9.05
CA ILE A 449 -15.66 -18.90 -10.03
C ILE A 449 -14.95 -19.20 -11.35
N LEU A 450 -14.15 -18.27 -11.86
CA LEU A 450 -13.44 -18.41 -13.11
C LEU A 450 -12.48 -19.61 -13.08
N LEU A 451 -11.69 -19.73 -12.04
CA LEU A 451 -10.71 -20.80 -11.90
C LEU A 451 -11.36 -22.17 -11.68
N PHE A 452 -12.57 -22.23 -11.10
CA PHE A 452 -13.39 -23.44 -11.11
C PHE A 452 -13.76 -23.86 -12.53
N PHE A 453 -14.23 -22.93 -13.38
CA PHE A 453 -14.59 -23.22 -14.78
C PHE A 453 -13.38 -23.54 -15.67
N ILE A 454 -12.17 -23.26 -15.24
CA ILE A 454 -10.93 -23.74 -15.87
C ILE A 454 -10.57 -25.13 -15.34
N GLY A 455 -10.58 -25.30 -14.01
CA GLY A 455 -10.08 -26.50 -13.36
C GLY A 455 -10.93 -27.75 -13.63
N ALA A 456 -12.25 -27.65 -13.51
CA ALA A 456 -13.14 -28.78 -13.67
C ALA A 456 -13.11 -29.36 -15.09
N PRO A 457 -13.23 -28.57 -16.19
CA PRO A 457 -13.09 -29.08 -17.54
C PRO A 457 -11.70 -29.61 -17.86
N LEU A 458 -10.67 -28.93 -17.34
CA LEU A 458 -9.29 -29.35 -17.57
C LEU A 458 -9.00 -30.72 -16.93
N GLY A 459 -9.48 -30.94 -15.69
CA GLY A 459 -9.41 -32.25 -15.03
C GLY A 459 -10.10 -33.35 -15.84
N ALA A 460 -11.29 -33.07 -16.40
CA ALA A 460 -12.01 -33.99 -17.22
C ALA A 460 -11.26 -34.34 -18.54
N ILE A 461 -10.51 -33.39 -19.12
CA ILE A 461 -9.73 -33.62 -20.36
C ILE A 461 -8.46 -34.42 -20.08
N ILE A 462 -7.74 -34.10 -19.00
CA ILE A 462 -6.44 -34.70 -18.67
C ILE A 462 -6.60 -36.21 -18.32
N LYS A 463 -7.73 -36.60 -17.74
CA LYS A 463 -8.06 -37.99 -17.36
C LYS A 463 -7.01 -38.66 -16.48
N LYS A 464 -6.22 -37.88 -15.77
CA LYS A 464 -5.26 -38.32 -14.76
C LYS A 464 -5.59 -37.70 -13.44
N GLY A 465 -5.92 -38.53 -12.47
CA GLY A 465 -6.14 -38.16 -11.10
C GLY A 465 -4.83 -38.13 -10.31
N GLY A 466 -4.94 -38.25 -9.01
CA GLY A 466 -3.82 -38.14 -8.11
C GLY A 466 -3.43 -36.71 -7.82
N PHE A 467 -2.28 -36.52 -7.13
CA PHE A 467 -1.86 -35.20 -6.65
C PHE A 467 -0.81 -34.53 -7.57
N GLY A 468 0.07 -35.32 -8.19
CA GLY A 468 1.25 -34.80 -8.87
C GLY A 468 0.97 -33.94 -10.10
N LEU A 469 0.33 -34.54 -11.13
CA LEU A 469 0.07 -33.83 -12.39
C LEU A 469 -0.92 -32.65 -12.22
N PRO A 470 -2.05 -32.82 -11.51
CA PRO A 470 -2.96 -31.70 -11.18
C PRO A 470 -2.26 -30.56 -10.44
N LEU A 471 -1.36 -30.85 -9.51
CA LEU A 471 -0.61 -29.84 -8.76
C LEU A 471 0.26 -28.98 -9.70
N VAL A 472 1.05 -29.61 -10.58
CA VAL A 472 1.95 -28.88 -11.48
C VAL A 472 1.14 -27.97 -12.42
N ILE A 473 0.08 -28.51 -13.01
CA ILE A 473 -0.76 -27.75 -13.97
C ILE A 473 -1.49 -26.60 -13.26
N SER A 474 -2.08 -26.84 -12.10
CA SER A 474 -2.78 -25.81 -11.35
C SER A 474 -1.83 -24.70 -10.87
N LEU A 475 -0.62 -25.07 -10.43
CA LEU A 475 0.38 -24.10 -10.01
C LEU A 475 0.82 -23.22 -11.18
N LEU A 476 1.10 -23.82 -12.34
CA LEU A 476 1.50 -23.08 -13.53
C LEU A 476 0.41 -22.11 -14.01
N LEU A 477 -0.85 -22.58 -14.09
CA LEU A 477 -1.99 -21.74 -14.46
C LEU A 477 -2.23 -20.62 -13.44
N PHE A 478 -2.09 -20.93 -12.15
CA PHE A 478 -2.26 -19.93 -11.10
C PHE A 478 -1.15 -18.88 -11.13
N ILE A 479 0.11 -19.29 -11.33
CA ILE A 479 1.23 -18.35 -11.49
C ILE A 479 0.96 -17.41 -12.67
N LEU A 480 0.54 -17.96 -13.82
CA LEU A 480 0.24 -17.15 -15.00
C LEU A 480 -0.91 -16.16 -14.72
N TYR A 481 -1.99 -16.63 -14.09
CA TYR A 481 -3.11 -15.78 -13.65
C TYR A 481 -2.63 -14.67 -12.72
N TYR A 482 -1.79 -15.00 -11.73
CA TYR A 482 -1.31 -14.08 -10.72
C TYR A 482 -0.36 -13.03 -11.31
N VAL A 483 0.53 -13.44 -12.22
CA VAL A 483 1.42 -12.51 -12.96
C VAL A 483 0.61 -11.49 -13.75
N VAL A 484 -0.42 -11.93 -14.48
CA VAL A 484 -1.30 -11.01 -15.24
C VAL A 484 -2.05 -10.08 -14.28
N THR A 485 -2.49 -10.57 -13.12
CA THR A 485 -3.15 -9.75 -12.10
C THR A 485 -2.23 -8.66 -11.56
N ILE A 486 -0.99 -9.01 -11.17
CA ILE A 486 0.01 -8.04 -10.67
C ILE A 486 0.36 -7.02 -11.75
N PHE A 487 0.52 -7.48 -12.99
CA PHE A 487 0.83 -6.59 -14.10
C PHE A 487 -0.29 -5.57 -14.34
N GLY A 488 -1.54 -6.02 -14.39
CA GLY A 488 -2.71 -5.15 -14.53
C GLY A 488 -2.85 -4.15 -13.37
N GLU A 489 -2.63 -4.61 -12.14
CA GLU A 489 -2.62 -3.76 -10.94
C GLU A 489 -1.54 -2.68 -11.02
N LYS A 490 -0.32 -3.03 -11.43
CA LYS A 490 0.79 -2.09 -11.56
C LYS A 490 0.49 -1.00 -12.60
N LEU A 491 -0.04 -1.39 -13.76
CA LEU A 491 -0.44 -0.44 -14.82
C LEU A 491 -1.57 0.49 -14.36
N ALA A 492 -2.54 -0.04 -13.59
CA ALA A 492 -3.62 0.75 -13.02
C ALA A 492 -3.12 1.77 -11.99
N LYS A 493 -2.21 1.37 -11.10
CA LYS A 493 -1.61 2.26 -10.10
C LYS A 493 -0.73 3.35 -10.72
N GLN A 494 -0.07 3.05 -11.83
CA GLN A 494 0.74 4.01 -12.58
C GLN A 494 -0.09 4.95 -13.47
N GLY A 495 -1.42 4.77 -13.53
CA GLY A 495 -2.30 5.57 -14.38
C GLY A 495 -2.19 5.30 -15.88
N VAL A 496 -1.48 4.22 -16.29
CA VAL A 496 -1.36 3.79 -17.69
C VAL A 496 -2.68 3.19 -18.19
N LEU A 497 -3.34 2.41 -17.34
CA LEU A 497 -4.66 1.83 -17.60
C LEU A 497 -5.69 2.36 -16.59
N PRO A 498 -6.96 2.53 -17.01
CA PRO A 498 -8.04 2.74 -16.06
C PRO A 498 -8.07 1.63 -15.00
N PRO A 499 -8.29 1.94 -13.70
CA PRO A 499 -8.28 0.93 -12.62
C PRO A 499 -9.23 -0.24 -12.87
N VAL A 500 -10.37 0.01 -13.50
CA VAL A 500 -11.32 -1.05 -13.91
C VAL A 500 -10.64 -2.05 -14.85
N LEU A 501 -10.08 -1.59 -15.97
CA LEU A 501 -9.44 -2.46 -16.96
C LEU A 501 -8.23 -3.18 -16.37
N GLY A 502 -7.39 -2.46 -15.60
CA GLY A 502 -6.19 -3.07 -15.00
C GLY A 502 -6.53 -4.20 -14.03
N MET A 503 -7.52 -4.02 -13.16
CA MET A 503 -7.89 -5.02 -12.17
C MET A 503 -8.67 -6.20 -12.74
N TRP A 504 -9.44 -6.00 -13.82
CA TRP A 504 -10.20 -7.06 -14.48
C TRP A 504 -9.43 -7.73 -15.63
N LEU A 505 -8.20 -7.29 -15.92
CA LEU A 505 -7.38 -7.79 -17.04
C LEU A 505 -7.19 -9.32 -16.99
N ALA A 506 -6.81 -9.86 -15.83
CA ALA A 506 -6.62 -11.30 -15.68
C ALA A 506 -7.91 -12.07 -15.92
N LEU A 507 -9.04 -11.59 -15.42
CA LEU A 507 -10.33 -12.19 -15.65
C LEU A 507 -10.70 -12.16 -17.13
N MET A 508 -10.45 -11.05 -17.83
CA MET A 508 -10.72 -10.91 -19.28
C MET A 508 -9.87 -11.85 -20.11
N VAL A 509 -8.60 -12.07 -19.75
CA VAL A 509 -7.68 -12.98 -20.46
C VAL A 509 -8.07 -14.45 -20.24
N PHE A 510 -8.42 -14.82 -19.01
CA PHE A 510 -8.72 -16.22 -18.67
C PHE A 510 -10.18 -16.62 -18.92
N PHE A 511 -11.10 -15.69 -19.10
CA PHE A 511 -12.50 -15.97 -19.39
C PHE A 511 -12.71 -16.72 -20.72
N PRO A 512 -12.11 -16.31 -21.86
CA PRO A 512 -12.17 -17.09 -23.11
C PRO A 512 -11.58 -18.49 -22.95
N LEU A 513 -10.50 -18.65 -22.17
CA LEU A 513 -9.90 -19.95 -21.88
C LEU A 513 -10.88 -20.85 -21.12
N ALA A 514 -11.59 -20.31 -20.12
CA ALA A 514 -12.61 -21.06 -19.38
C ALA A 514 -13.75 -21.55 -20.29
N ILE A 515 -14.24 -20.68 -21.19
CA ILE A 515 -15.27 -21.04 -22.17
C ILE A 515 -14.75 -22.12 -23.11
N PHE A 516 -13.56 -21.95 -23.67
CA PHE A 516 -12.96 -22.92 -24.59
C PHE A 516 -12.78 -24.29 -23.95
N LEU A 517 -12.22 -24.35 -22.74
CA LEU A 517 -12.03 -25.63 -22.02
C LEU A 517 -13.36 -26.28 -21.67
N THR A 518 -14.36 -25.51 -21.24
CA THR A 518 -15.70 -26.02 -20.93
C THR A 518 -16.39 -26.59 -22.17
N TYR A 519 -16.28 -25.89 -23.30
CA TYR A 519 -16.81 -26.37 -24.58
C TYR A 519 -16.12 -27.66 -25.04
N LYS A 520 -14.78 -27.69 -25.03
CA LYS A 520 -13.98 -28.86 -25.42
C LYS A 520 -14.28 -30.05 -24.52
N ALA A 521 -14.28 -29.91 -23.22
CA ALA A 521 -14.58 -30.96 -22.26
C ALA A 521 -16.03 -31.50 -22.40
N SER A 522 -16.96 -30.64 -22.79
CA SER A 522 -18.35 -31.04 -23.05
C SER A 522 -18.48 -31.91 -24.31
N ARG A 523 -17.61 -31.68 -25.31
CA ARG A 523 -17.64 -32.40 -26.61
C ARG A 523 -16.77 -33.65 -26.60
N ASP A 524 -15.57 -33.60 -26.05
CA ASP A 524 -14.54 -34.66 -26.19
C ASP A 524 -14.57 -35.69 -25.05
N SER A 525 -15.42 -35.54 -24.05
CA SER A 525 -15.49 -36.48 -22.93
C SER A 525 -16.75 -37.34 -22.95
#